data_fa7f5712f5430fe26f8d0c567a7ec7a4
#
_entry.id   fa7f5712f5430fe26f8d0c567a7ec7a4
#
_cell.length_a   1.000
_cell.length_b   1.000
_cell.length_c   1.000
_cell.angle_alpha   90.00
_cell.angle_beta   90.00
_cell.angle_gamma   90.00
#
_symmetry.space_group_name_H-M   'P 1'
#
loop_
_entity.id
_entity.type
_entity.pdbx_description
1 polymer ?
#
loop_
_entity_poly.entity_id
_entity_poly.type
_entity_poly.pdbx_seq_one_letter_code
_entity_poly.pdbx_strand_id
1 'polypeptide(L)'
;MATAPRNALDKRRMILDAAVRVFARQGFHHCRVSDVADEAGVAYGLVYHYFDSKEEILNTLFLERWGVMLDAIGEIDARDIPSREKLRSVAGFIIDSYRHDPDLMKVIIVEVTRAANSFGALHLAEIRKAYEGIAAIVEAAREEGSFKSDIPSEFAAMCFYGAIEQLLTGWIFEVLPRTDDEFERAKDLIVEAICGGLENGVTGHGPASG
;
A
#
# COMPACT_ATOMS: atom_id res chain seq x y z
N MET A 1 34.23 -18.69 8.55
CA MET A 1 33.11 -19.55 8.18
C MET A 1 31.80 -18.90 8.60
N ALA A 2 31.20 -18.04 7.74
CA ALA A 2 29.92 -17.37 8.03
C ALA A 2 29.06 -17.28 6.74
N THR A 3 28.83 -18.43 6.10
CA THR A 3 28.07 -18.52 4.84
C THR A 3 26.63 -19.05 5.01
N ALA A 4 26.30 -19.60 6.18
CA ALA A 4 24.99 -20.21 6.40
C ALA A 4 23.81 -19.21 6.52
N PRO A 5 23.89 -18.09 7.24
CA PRO A 5 22.73 -17.18 7.39
C PRO A 5 22.36 -16.45 6.10
N ARG A 6 23.33 -16.09 5.27
CA ARG A 6 23.11 -15.38 4.00
C ARG A 6 22.38 -16.26 2.98
N ASN A 7 22.80 -17.51 2.85
CA ASN A 7 22.20 -18.49 1.92
C ASN A 7 20.76 -18.88 2.32
N ALA A 8 20.42 -18.89 3.61
CA ALA A 8 19.08 -19.19 4.09
C ALA A 8 18.11 -18.01 3.81
N LEU A 9 18.55 -16.77 4.05
CA LEU A 9 17.78 -15.56 3.73
C LEU A 9 17.57 -15.43 2.22
N ASP A 10 18.60 -15.73 1.41
CA ASP A 10 18.50 -15.70 -0.05
C ASP A 10 17.46 -16.71 -0.56
N LYS A 11 17.43 -17.92 0.01
CA LYS A 11 16.46 -18.96 -0.39
C LYS A 11 15.03 -18.64 0.03
N ARG A 12 14.83 -18.11 1.23
CA ARG A 12 13.51 -17.65 1.69
C ARG A 12 12.97 -16.56 0.75
N ARG A 13 13.81 -15.59 0.38
CA ARG A 13 13.45 -14.53 -0.56
C ARG A 13 13.13 -15.06 -1.95
N MET A 14 13.92 -15.99 -2.48
CA MET A 14 13.64 -16.65 -3.77
C MET A 14 12.26 -17.31 -3.79
N ILE A 15 11.86 -17.95 -2.69
CA ILE A 15 10.53 -18.57 -2.58
C ILE A 15 9.43 -17.51 -2.56
N LEU A 16 9.60 -16.40 -1.82
CA LEU A 16 8.65 -15.30 -1.79
C LEU A 16 8.50 -14.63 -3.17
N ASP A 17 9.61 -14.35 -3.85
CA ASP A 17 9.59 -13.74 -5.19
C ASP A 17 8.91 -14.68 -6.22
N ALA A 18 9.14 -15.98 -6.12
CA ALA A 18 8.46 -16.98 -6.94
C ALA A 18 6.94 -17.02 -6.63
N ALA A 19 6.60 -16.98 -5.35
CA ALA A 19 5.20 -16.97 -4.93
C ALA A 19 4.44 -15.74 -5.47
N VAL A 20 5.07 -14.56 -5.47
CA VAL A 20 4.47 -13.35 -6.09
C VAL A 20 4.11 -13.62 -7.55
N ARG A 21 5.07 -14.15 -8.36
CA ARG A 21 4.82 -14.44 -9.78
C ARG A 21 3.72 -15.49 -9.98
N VAL A 22 3.71 -16.55 -9.17
CA VAL A 22 2.69 -17.62 -9.25
C VAL A 22 1.32 -17.09 -8.86
N PHE A 23 1.21 -16.37 -7.72
CA PHE A 23 -0.05 -15.83 -7.24
C PHE A 23 -0.62 -14.76 -8.19
N ALA A 24 0.22 -13.88 -8.72
CA ALA A 24 -0.20 -12.86 -9.69
C ALA A 24 -0.71 -13.47 -11.00
N ARG A 25 -0.09 -14.57 -11.47
CA ARG A 25 -0.43 -15.24 -12.74
C ARG A 25 -1.64 -16.16 -12.64
N GLN A 26 -1.70 -17.00 -11.60
CA GLN A 26 -2.71 -18.07 -11.47
C GLN A 26 -3.82 -17.76 -10.48
N GLY A 27 -3.61 -16.76 -9.58
CA GLY A 27 -4.43 -16.49 -8.42
C GLY A 27 -4.11 -17.42 -7.24
N PHE A 28 -4.20 -16.87 -6.04
CA PHE A 28 -3.84 -17.60 -4.80
C PHE A 28 -4.61 -18.90 -4.62
N HIS A 29 -5.92 -18.92 -4.91
CA HIS A 29 -6.77 -20.09 -4.67
C HIS A 29 -6.50 -21.26 -5.62
N HIS A 30 -6.03 -20.99 -6.84
CA HIS A 30 -5.85 -21.99 -7.88
C HIS A 30 -4.43 -22.60 -7.90
N CYS A 31 -3.44 -21.93 -7.30
CA CYS A 31 -2.06 -22.41 -7.27
C CYS A 31 -1.81 -23.39 -6.10
N ARG A 32 -0.75 -24.17 -6.24
CA ARG A 32 -0.24 -25.10 -5.23
C ARG A 32 1.15 -24.69 -4.78
N VAL A 33 1.58 -25.17 -3.61
CA VAL A 33 2.96 -24.97 -3.12
C VAL A 33 3.98 -25.58 -4.08
N SER A 34 3.63 -26.66 -4.81
CA SER A 34 4.48 -27.22 -5.85
C SER A 34 4.77 -26.23 -6.98
N ASP A 35 3.78 -25.42 -7.38
CA ASP A 35 3.96 -24.43 -8.44
C ASP A 35 4.94 -23.33 -8.01
N VAL A 36 4.93 -22.98 -6.72
CA VAL A 36 5.91 -22.04 -6.13
C VAL A 36 7.30 -22.66 -6.07
N ALA A 37 7.42 -23.95 -5.70
CA ALA A 37 8.69 -24.65 -5.67
C ALA A 37 9.32 -24.74 -7.06
N ASP A 38 8.53 -25.10 -8.06
CA ASP A 38 8.95 -25.20 -9.47
C ASP A 38 9.39 -23.83 -10.01
N GLU A 39 8.61 -22.77 -9.76
CA GLU A 39 8.93 -21.39 -10.15
C GLU A 39 10.21 -20.87 -9.46
N ALA A 40 10.44 -21.25 -8.19
CA ALA A 40 11.63 -20.88 -7.43
C ALA A 40 12.87 -21.73 -7.81
N GLY A 41 12.70 -22.83 -8.57
CA GLY A 41 13.77 -23.75 -8.90
C GLY A 41 14.32 -24.50 -7.66
N VAL A 42 13.46 -24.81 -6.69
CA VAL A 42 13.85 -25.48 -5.45
C VAL A 42 13.08 -26.79 -5.23
N ALA A 43 13.63 -27.68 -4.41
CA ALA A 43 12.91 -28.88 -4.02
C ALA A 43 11.64 -28.51 -3.22
N TYR A 44 10.53 -29.21 -3.48
CA TYR A 44 9.23 -29.02 -2.80
C TYR A 44 9.37 -29.00 -1.26
N GLY A 45 10.14 -29.93 -0.69
CA GLY A 45 10.40 -29.98 0.76
C GLY A 45 11.13 -28.76 1.31
N LEU A 46 11.87 -28.03 0.47
CA LEU A 46 12.55 -26.82 0.90
C LEU A 46 11.56 -25.67 1.15
N VAL A 47 10.46 -25.60 0.40
CA VAL A 47 9.43 -24.59 0.66
C VAL A 47 8.83 -24.81 2.04
N TYR A 48 8.51 -26.06 2.40
CA TYR A 48 7.99 -26.40 3.73
C TYR A 48 8.99 -26.26 4.89
N HIS A 49 10.27 -26.14 4.57
CA HIS A 49 11.27 -25.79 5.58
C HIS A 49 11.18 -24.32 6.01
N TYR A 50 10.64 -23.43 5.15
CA TYR A 50 10.53 -22.01 5.40
C TYR A 50 9.11 -21.54 5.70
N PHE A 51 8.10 -22.24 5.20
CA PHE A 51 6.69 -21.85 5.29
C PHE A 51 5.81 -23.08 5.46
N ASP A 52 4.98 -23.09 6.47
CA ASP A 52 4.10 -24.23 6.80
C ASP A 52 2.97 -24.40 5.76
N SER A 53 2.60 -23.34 5.06
CA SER A 53 1.50 -23.32 4.09
C SER A 53 1.64 -22.21 3.04
N LYS A 54 0.83 -22.24 1.98
CA LYS A 54 0.76 -21.13 1.04
C LYS A 54 0.10 -19.90 1.64
N GLU A 55 -0.76 -20.09 2.62
CA GLU A 55 -1.38 -19.04 3.43
C GLU A 55 -0.31 -18.27 4.21
N GLU A 56 0.66 -18.96 4.79
CA GLU A 56 1.78 -18.33 5.48
C GLU A 56 2.67 -17.55 4.52
N ILE A 57 2.89 -18.06 3.30
CA ILE A 57 3.62 -17.31 2.26
C ILE A 57 2.89 -16.00 1.94
N LEU A 58 1.57 -16.06 1.68
CA LEU A 58 0.77 -14.87 1.37
C LEU A 58 0.73 -13.89 2.55
N ASN A 59 0.57 -14.40 3.77
CA ASN A 59 0.61 -13.58 4.99
C ASN A 59 1.96 -12.87 5.16
N THR A 60 3.04 -13.59 4.91
CA THR A 60 4.40 -13.02 4.97
C THR A 60 4.59 -11.90 3.95
N LEU A 61 4.18 -12.11 2.69
CA LEU A 61 4.23 -11.09 1.65
C LEU A 61 3.45 -9.84 2.05
N PHE A 62 2.25 -10.03 2.61
CA PHE A 62 1.44 -8.91 3.11
C PHE A 62 2.16 -8.15 4.23
N LEU A 63 2.58 -8.85 5.29
CA LEU A 63 3.19 -8.22 6.45
C LEU A 63 4.49 -7.50 6.13
N GLU A 64 5.36 -8.09 5.31
CA GLU A 64 6.60 -7.44 4.88
C GLU A 64 6.31 -6.17 4.06
N ARG A 65 5.36 -6.24 3.13
CA ARG A 65 4.99 -5.08 2.31
C ARG A 65 4.30 -3.99 3.12
N TRP A 66 3.40 -4.41 4.02
CA TRP A 66 2.70 -3.48 4.90
C TRP A 66 3.62 -2.77 5.87
N GLY A 67 4.59 -3.50 6.44
CA GLY A 67 5.63 -2.93 7.28
C GLY A 67 6.41 -1.82 6.58
N VAL A 68 6.85 -2.05 5.33
CA VAL A 68 7.54 -1.03 4.53
C VAL A 68 6.67 0.21 4.29
N MET A 69 5.35 0.03 4.09
CA MET A 69 4.43 1.16 3.95
C MET A 69 4.25 1.93 5.26
N LEU A 70 4.12 1.24 6.40
CA LEU A 70 4.01 1.88 7.71
C LEU A 70 5.26 2.69 8.06
N ASP A 71 6.45 2.13 7.79
CA ASP A 71 7.72 2.82 7.96
C ASP A 71 7.79 4.08 7.09
N ALA A 72 7.38 3.98 5.82
CA ALA A 72 7.35 5.12 4.91
C ALA A 72 6.38 6.22 5.37
N ILE A 73 5.18 5.87 5.85
CA ILE A 73 4.23 6.84 6.41
C ILE A 73 4.85 7.55 7.62
N GLY A 74 5.46 6.80 8.54
CA GLY A 74 6.13 7.37 9.72
C GLY A 74 7.30 8.30 9.37
N GLU A 75 8.14 7.89 8.40
CA GLU A 75 9.24 8.73 7.92
C GLU A 75 8.75 10.01 7.22
N ILE A 76 7.65 9.92 6.46
CA ILE A 76 7.05 11.07 5.78
C ILE A 76 6.44 12.02 6.82
N ASP A 77 5.73 11.48 7.81
CA ASP A 77 5.12 12.31 8.86
C ASP A 77 6.15 13.07 9.69
N ALA A 78 7.31 12.47 9.93
CA ALA A 78 8.42 13.12 10.65
C ALA A 78 9.11 14.27 9.88
N ARG A 79 8.80 14.48 8.59
CA ARG A 79 9.41 15.55 7.79
C ARG A 79 8.81 16.92 8.17
N ASP A 80 9.65 17.94 8.16
CA ASP A 80 9.24 19.34 8.32
C ASP A 80 8.80 19.93 6.96
N ILE A 81 7.64 19.46 6.46
CA ILE A 81 7.03 19.91 5.21
C ILE A 81 5.50 20.04 5.43
N PRO A 82 4.80 20.85 4.61
CA PRO A 82 3.35 20.98 4.71
C PRO A 82 2.61 19.64 4.65
N SER A 83 1.52 19.50 5.40
CA SER A 83 0.73 18.26 5.46
C SER A 83 0.21 17.81 4.08
N ARG A 84 -0.12 18.75 3.18
CA ARG A 84 -0.47 18.46 1.78
C ARG A 84 0.68 17.75 1.05
N GLU A 85 1.93 18.17 1.25
CA GLU A 85 3.10 17.55 0.65
C GLU A 85 3.43 16.18 1.28
N LYS A 86 3.14 16.01 2.58
CA LYS A 86 3.20 14.72 3.24
C LYS A 86 2.22 13.73 2.60
N LEU A 87 0.96 14.12 2.42
CA LEU A 87 -0.05 13.28 1.75
C LEU A 87 0.35 12.97 0.30
N ARG A 88 0.89 13.94 -0.44
CA ARG A 88 1.43 13.69 -1.79
C ARG A 88 2.57 12.67 -1.76
N SER A 89 3.44 12.74 -0.77
CA SER A 89 4.55 11.79 -0.60
C SER A 89 4.05 10.38 -0.28
N VAL A 90 2.98 10.25 0.54
CA VAL A 90 2.34 8.95 0.84
C VAL A 90 1.70 8.38 -0.43
N ALA A 91 0.91 9.16 -1.17
CA ALA A 91 0.32 8.73 -2.43
C ALA A 91 1.41 8.32 -3.44
N GLY A 92 2.47 9.13 -3.55
CA GLY A 92 3.63 8.85 -4.38
C GLY A 92 4.28 7.52 -4.04
N PHE A 93 4.57 7.27 -2.76
CA PHE A 93 5.15 6.02 -2.31
C PHE A 93 4.31 4.79 -2.70
N ILE A 94 2.99 4.85 -2.52
CA ILE A 94 2.10 3.73 -2.82
C ILE A 94 2.01 3.50 -4.34
N ILE A 95 1.85 4.56 -5.13
CA ILE A 95 1.76 4.47 -6.60
C ILE A 95 3.10 3.99 -7.20
N ASP A 96 4.23 4.53 -6.75
CA ASP A 96 5.56 4.10 -7.21
C ASP A 96 5.88 2.66 -6.82
N SER A 97 5.33 2.18 -5.72
CA SER A 97 5.42 0.77 -5.35
C SER A 97 4.74 -0.13 -6.37
N TYR A 98 3.58 0.27 -6.90
CA TYR A 98 2.92 -0.44 -8.00
C TYR A 98 3.75 -0.40 -9.29
N ARG A 99 4.32 0.75 -9.65
CA ARG A 99 5.21 0.88 -10.83
C ARG A 99 6.42 -0.04 -10.73
N HIS A 100 6.98 -0.16 -9.52
CA HIS A 100 8.18 -0.98 -9.28
C HIS A 100 7.89 -2.48 -9.32
N ASP A 101 6.80 -2.93 -8.71
CA ASP A 101 6.41 -4.33 -8.64
C ASP A 101 4.87 -4.49 -8.76
N PRO A 102 4.35 -4.46 -10.00
CA PRO A 102 2.91 -4.58 -10.26
C PRO A 102 2.34 -5.93 -9.80
N ASP A 103 3.12 -7.01 -9.90
CA ASP A 103 2.68 -8.35 -9.52
C ASP A 103 2.52 -8.46 -8.01
N LEU A 104 3.47 -7.95 -7.22
CA LEU A 104 3.35 -7.92 -5.77
C LEU A 104 2.14 -7.08 -5.35
N MET A 105 1.96 -5.90 -5.93
CA MET A 105 0.82 -5.04 -5.59
C MET A 105 -0.51 -5.65 -5.98
N LYS A 106 -0.57 -6.38 -7.10
CA LYS A 106 -1.75 -7.17 -7.48
C LYS A 106 -2.06 -8.25 -6.44
N VAL A 107 -1.05 -8.98 -5.98
CA VAL A 107 -1.22 -9.99 -4.92
C VAL A 107 -1.76 -9.35 -3.64
N ILE A 108 -1.18 -8.24 -3.20
CA ILE A 108 -1.61 -7.54 -1.97
C ILE A 108 -3.05 -7.03 -2.09
N ILE A 109 -3.39 -6.35 -3.17
CA ILE A 109 -4.71 -5.71 -3.32
C ILE A 109 -5.81 -6.74 -3.61
N VAL A 110 -5.55 -7.71 -4.50
CA VAL A 110 -6.58 -8.62 -4.97
C VAL A 110 -6.70 -9.86 -4.09
N GLU A 111 -5.57 -10.52 -3.83
CA GLU A 111 -5.60 -11.84 -3.19
C GLU A 111 -5.73 -11.73 -1.67
N VAL A 112 -5.08 -10.76 -1.03
CA VAL A 112 -5.22 -10.54 0.43
C VAL A 112 -6.65 -10.09 0.76
N THR A 113 -7.23 -9.17 -0.01
CA THR A 113 -8.62 -8.72 0.21
C THR A 113 -9.62 -9.88 0.06
N ARG A 114 -9.43 -10.75 -0.94
CA ARG A 114 -10.27 -11.94 -1.13
C ARG A 114 -10.08 -13.00 -0.04
N ALA A 115 -8.89 -13.12 0.48
CA ALA A 115 -8.54 -14.04 1.54
C ALA A 115 -8.82 -13.49 2.96
N ALA A 116 -9.33 -12.26 3.09
CA ALA A 116 -9.57 -11.57 4.37
C ALA A 116 -10.38 -12.39 5.39
N ASN A 117 -11.28 -13.26 4.93
CA ASN A 117 -12.00 -14.19 5.81
C ASN A 117 -11.09 -15.27 6.43
N SER A 118 -9.91 -15.51 5.87
CA SER A 118 -8.97 -16.54 6.34
C SER A 118 -7.83 -15.97 7.19
N PHE A 119 -7.51 -14.68 7.08
CA PHE A 119 -6.34 -14.05 7.73
C PHE A 119 -6.68 -13.23 8.99
N GLY A 120 -7.96 -12.97 9.25
CA GLY A 120 -8.48 -12.51 10.54
C GLY A 120 -7.93 -11.18 11.08
N ALA A 121 -7.89 -11.11 12.43
CA ALA A 121 -7.63 -9.87 13.18
C ALA A 121 -6.24 -9.25 12.95
N LEU A 122 -5.21 -10.03 12.56
CA LEU A 122 -3.84 -9.52 12.40
C LEU A 122 -3.74 -8.53 11.24
N HIS A 123 -4.29 -8.86 10.09
CA HIS A 123 -4.27 -7.96 8.93
C HIS A 123 -5.06 -6.69 9.19
N LEU A 124 -6.21 -6.80 9.85
CA LEU A 124 -7.01 -5.64 10.22
C LEU A 124 -6.27 -4.69 11.17
N ALA A 125 -5.46 -5.23 12.09
CA ALA A 125 -4.65 -4.42 12.99
C ALA A 125 -3.57 -3.64 12.22
N GLU A 126 -2.89 -4.27 11.28
CA GLU A 126 -1.87 -3.60 10.45
C GLU A 126 -2.49 -2.57 9.49
N ILE A 127 -3.63 -2.88 8.88
CA ILE A 127 -4.38 -1.94 8.04
C ILE A 127 -4.80 -0.71 8.86
N ARG A 128 -5.27 -0.91 10.08
CA ARG A 128 -5.65 0.18 10.98
C ARG A 128 -4.48 1.12 11.26
N LYS A 129 -3.28 0.62 11.51
CA LYS A 129 -2.09 1.45 11.73
C LYS A 129 -1.80 2.39 10.55
N ALA A 130 -2.00 1.92 9.31
CA ALA A 130 -1.83 2.78 8.13
C ALA A 130 -2.86 3.92 8.10
N TYR A 131 -4.13 3.62 8.39
CA TYR A 131 -5.15 4.67 8.52
C TYR A 131 -4.85 5.64 9.66
N GLU A 132 -4.42 5.16 10.81
CA GLU A 132 -4.03 5.98 11.97
C GLU A 132 -2.85 6.89 11.61
N GLY A 133 -1.82 6.40 10.90
CA GLY A 133 -0.69 7.21 10.44
C GLY A 133 -1.11 8.31 9.46
N ILE A 134 -1.96 8.00 8.48
CA ILE A 134 -2.49 9.01 7.56
C ILE A 134 -3.40 10.01 8.29
N ALA A 135 -4.24 9.53 9.22
CA ALA A 135 -5.12 10.39 10.01
C ALA A 135 -4.33 11.36 10.89
N ALA A 136 -3.18 10.95 11.42
CA ALA A 136 -2.29 11.84 12.20
C ALA A 136 -1.79 13.03 11.37
N ILE A 137 -1.41 12.80 10.09
CA ILE A 137 -1.02 13.89 9.16
C ILE A 137 -2.19 14.86 8.94
N VAL A 138 -3.42 14.34 8.77
CA VAL A 138 -4.62 15.17 8.58
C VAL A 138 -4.95 15.94 9.86
N GLU A 139 -4.83 15.30 11.04
CA GLU A 139 -5.13 15.94 12.33
C GLU A 139 -4.16 17.08 12.63
N ALA A 140 -2.86 16.87 12.38
CA ALA A 140 -1.87 17.94 12.50
C ALA A 140 -2.23 19.16 11.62
N ALA A 141 -2.66 18.94 10.39
CA ALA A 141 -3.12 20.01 9.49
C ALA A 141 -4.38 20.71 9.98
N ARG A 142 -5.29 20.00 10.67
CA ARG A 142 -6.48 20.60 11.29
C ARG A 142 -6.11 21.48 12.50
N GLU A 143 -5.21 20.99 13.34
CA GLU A 143 -4.70 21.76 14.49
C GLU A 143 -3.97 23.04 14.06
N GLU A 144 -3.24 22.99 12.94
CA GLU A 144 -2.58 24.14 12.32
C GLU A 144 -3.56 25.09 11.61
N GLY A 145 -4.83 24.68 11.44
CA GLY A 145 -5.87 25.46 10.75
C GLY A 145 -5.77 25.45 9.23
N SER A 146 -4.93 24.61 8.63
CA SER A 146 -4.82 24.47 7.17
C SER A 146 -5.94 23.60 6.57
N PHE A 147 -6.45 22.61 7.35
CA PHE A 147 -7.61 21.79 6.96
C PHE A 147 -8.84 22.10 7.79
N LYS A 148 -10.02 21.78 7.22
CA LYS A 148 -11.34 21.97 7.88
C LYS A 148 -11.46 21.09 9.13
N SER A 149 -12.03 21.62 10.18
CA SER A 149 -12.22 20.90 11.45
C SER A 149 -13.48 20.04 11.52
N ASP A 150 -14.40 20.20 10.57
CA ASP A 150 -15.70 19.50 10.53
C ASP A 150 -15.63 18.10 9.90
N ILE A 151 -14.49 17.75 9.25
CA ILE A 151 -14.27 16.43 8.65
C ILE A 151 -13.37 15.62 9.61
N PRO A 152 -13.83 14.46 10.15
CA PRO A 152 -12.99 13.61 10.97
C PRO A 152 -11.75 13.14 10.22
N SER A 153 -10.58 13.19 10.87
CA SER A 153 -9.29 12.80 10.29
C SER A 153 -9.25 11.35 9.83
N GLU A 154 -9.90 10.45 10.56
CA GLU A 154 -10.02 9.03 10.20
C GLU A 154 -10.86 8.85 8.92
N PHE A 155 -11.94 9.63 8.77
CA PHE A 155 -12.75 9.58 7.54
C PHE A 155 -11.96 10.09 6.34
N ALA A 156 -11.24 11.21 6.49
CA ALA A 156 -10.37 11.75 5.45
C ALA A 156 -9.27 10.76 5.06
N ALA A 157 -8.65 10.08 6.03
CA ALA A 157 -7.64 9.04 5.79
C ALA A 157 -8.21 7.85 5.00
N MET A 158 -9.43 7.39 5.34
CA MET A 158 -10.12 6.33 4.60
C MET A 158 -10.43 6.73 3.16
N CYS A 159 -10.93 7.96 2.94
CA CYS A 159 -11.20 8.47 1.60
C CYS A 159 -9.90 8.58 0.78
N PHE A 160 -8.82 9.08 1.40
CA PHE A 160 -7.53 9.24 0.75
C PHE A 160 -6.95 7.89 0.32
N TYR A 161 -6.84 6.95 1.25
CA TYR A 161 -6.31 5.61 0.94
C TYR A 161 -7.20 4.86 -0.05
N GLY A 162 -8.52 4.92 0.13
CA GLY A 162 -9.49 4.29 -0.77
C GLY A 162 -9.41 4.82 -2.21
N ALA A 163 -9.16 6.13 -2.39
CA ALA A 163 -8.96 6.70 -3.72
C ALA A 163 -7.70 6.13 -4.39
N ILE A 164 -6.59 5.99 -3.65
CA ILE A 164 -5.36 5.37 -4.15
C ILE A 164 -5.61 3.89 -4.52
N GLU A 165 -6.25 3.13 -3.63
CA GLU A 165 -6.55 1.71 -3.86
C GLU A 165 -7.41 1.48 -5.11
N GLN A 166 -8.40 2.36 -5.37
CA GLN A 166 -9.22 2.28 -6.57
C GLN A 166 -8.42 2.58 -7.85
N LEU A 167 -7.48 3.51 -7.82
CA LEU A 167 -6.57 3.75 -8.96
C LEU A 167 -5.67 2.54 -9.21
N LEU A 168 -5.07 1.98 -8.16
CA LEU A 168 -4.28 0.75 -8.28
C LEU A 168 -5.12 -0.40 -8.88
N THR A 169 -6.35 -0.56 -8.41
CA THR A 169 -7.31 -1.53 -8.96
C THR A 169 -7.56 -1.27 -10.45
N GLY A 170 -7.75 -0.01 -10.84
CA GLY A 170 -7.93 0.40 -12.24
C GLY A 170 -6.73 0.02 -13.12
N TRP A 171 -5.51 0.17 -12.64
CA TRP A 171 -4.30 -0.24 -13.35
C TRP A 171 -4.10 -1.77 -13.37
N ILE A 172 -4.36 -2.45 -12.24
CA ILE A 172 -4.26 -3.91 -12.15
C ILE A 172 -5.19 -4.60 -13.15
N PHE A 173 -6.41 -4.09 -13.32
CA PHE A 173 -7.40 -4.64 -14.26
C PHE A 173 -7.37 -3.97 -15.65
N GLU A 174 -6.35 -3.16 -15.94
CA GLU A 174 -6.14 -2.51 -17.24
C GLU A 174 -7.30 -1.59 -17.70
N VAL A 175 -8.06 -1.07 -16.73
CA VAL A 175 -9.11 -0.05 -16.96
C VAL A 175 -8.50 1.33 -17.20
N LEU A 176 -7.36 1.61 -16.59
CA LEU A 176 -6.62 2.87 -16.72
C LEU A 176 -5.31 2.67 -17.50
N PRO A 177 -4.87 3.67 -18.28
CA PRO A 177 -3.57 3.64 -18.95
C PRO A 177 -2.41 3.53 -17.95
N ARG A 178 -1.38 2.74 -18.28
CA ARG A 178 -0.18 2.53 -17.45
C ARG A 178 1.02 3.24 -18.05
N THR A 179 0.96 4.56 -18.12
CA THR A 179 2.06 5.41 -18.57
C THR A 179 2.66 6.18 -17.41
N ASP A 180 3.92 6.59 -17.53
CA ASP A 180 4.58 7.39 -16.51
C ASP A 180 3.86 8.71 -16.25
N ASP A 181 3.35 9.36 -17.30
CA ASP A 181 2.57 10.60 -17.19
C ASP A 181 1.27 10.39 -16.39
N GLU A 182 0.58 9.27 -16.59
CA GLU A 182 -0.64 8.96 -15.84
C GLU A 182 -0.35 8.68 -14.37
N PHE A 183 0.74 8.00 -14.04
CA PHE A 183 1.14 7.79 -12.65
C PHE A 183 1.46 9.10 -11.94
N GLU A 184 2.24 9.99 -12.56
CA GLU A 184 2.55 11.29 -11.97
C GLU A 184 1.31 12.16 -11.82
N ARG A 185 0.46 12.21 -12.86
CA ARG A 185 -0.81 12.92 -12.83
C ARG A 185 -1.74 12.41 -11.73
N ALA A 186 -1.82 11.09 -11.52
CA ALA A 186 -2.66 10.49 -10.49
C ALA A 186 -2.24 10.93 -9.08
N LYS A 187 -0.94 11.04 -8.80
CA LYS A 187 -0.41 11.54 -7.52
C LYS A 187 -0.94 12.95 -7.22
N ASP A 188 -0.90 13.83 -8.23
CA ASP A 188 -1.37 15.21 -8.08
C ASP A 188 -2.89 15.30 -7.95
N LEU A 189 -3.63 14.55 -8.78
CA LEU A 189 -5.09 14.57 -8.78
C LEU A 189 -5.71 14.02 -7.51
N ILE A 190 -5.14 12.96 -6.91
CA ILE A 190 -5.61 12.45 -5.61
C ILE A 190 -5.48 13.54 -4.55
N VAL A 191 -4.30 14.15 -4.48
CA VAL A 191 -4.05 15.19 -3.47
C VAL A 191 -4.94 16.40 -3.70
N GLU A 192 -5.11 16.82 -4.96
CA GLU A 192 -6.02 17.93 -5.31
C GLU A 192 -7.46 17.62 -4.92
N ALA A 193 -7.95 16.43 -5.27
CA ALA A 193 -9.34 16.05 -4.98
C ALA A 193 -9.63 15.94 -3.47
N ILE A 194 -8.70 15.38 -2.71
CA ILE A 194 -8.90 15.18 -1.27
C ILE A 194 -8.54 16.43 -0.47
N CYS A 195 -7.34 16.99 -0.67
CA CYS A 195 -6.92 18.17 0.08
C CYS A 195 -7.72 19.41 -0.31
N GLY A 196 -8.08 19.60 -1.57
CA GLY A 196 -8.96 20.69 -2.00
C GLY A 196 -10.35 20.65 -1.34
N GLY A 197 -10.84 19.45 -0.99
CA GLY A 197 -12.03 19.26 -0.17
C GLY A 197 -11.82 19.55 1.32
N LEU A 198 -10.61 19.35 1.83
CA LEU A 198 -10.23 19.52 3.24
C LEU A 198 -9.76 20.94 3.57
N GLU A 199 -9.11 21.63 2.64
CA GLU A 199 -8.55 22.96 2.88
C GLU A 199 -9.63 23.98 3.19
N ASN A 200 -9.33 24.89 4.13
CA ASN A 200 -10.17 26.06 4.36
C ASN A 200 -10.11 26.94 3.12
N GLY A 201 -11.23 27.08 2.42
CA GLY A 201 -11.31 27.99 1.29
C GLY A 201 -10.90 29.40 1.74
N VAL A 202 -10.05 30.06 0.98
CA VAL A 202 -9.83 31.49 1.13
C VAL A 202 -11.20 32.15 0.89
N THR A 203 -11.88 32.50 1.97
CA THR A 203 -13.14 33.28 1.90
C THR A 203 -12.77 34.65 1.38
N GLY A 204 -12.76 34.79 0.05
CA GLY A 204 -12.76 36.08 -0.63
C GLY A 204 -14.09 36.77 -0.43
N HIS A 205 -14.36 37.23 0.79
CA HIS A 205 -15.34 38.26 1.02
C HIS A 205 -14.66 39.60 0.75
N GLY A 206 -14.70 40.00 -0.52
CA GLY A 206 -14.58 41.39 -0.87
C GLY A 206 -15.77 42.12 -0.25
N PRO A 207 -15.59 43.32 0.34
CA PRO A 207 -16.70 44.07 0.89
C PRO A 207 -17.66 44.46 -0.24
N ALA A 208 -18.92 44.05 -0.11
CA ALA A 208 -20.00 44.60 -0.89
C ALA A 208 -20.06 46.11 -0.56
N SER A 209 -19.58 46.93 -1.47
CA SER A 209 -19.78 48.37 -1.44
C SER A 209 -21.26 48.61 -1.70
N GLY A 210 -21.94 49.19 -0.71
CA GLY A 210 -23.33 49.64 -0.76
C GLY A 210 -23.60 50.77 -1.74
#